data_b139afd93bf74f26173374470a595e93
#
_entry.id   b139afd93bf74f26173374470a595e93
#
_cell.length_a   1.000
_cell.length_b   1.000
_cell.length_c   1.000
_cell.angle_alpha   90.00
_cell.angle_beta   90.00
_cell.angle_gamma   90.00
#
_symmetry.space_group_name_H-M   'P 1'
#
loop_
_entity.id
_entity.type
_entity.pdbx_description
1 polymer ?
#
loop_
_entity_poly.entity_id
_entity_poly.type
_entity_poly.pdbx_seq_one_letter_code
_entity_poly.pdbx_strand_id
1 'polypeptide(L)'
;MLKLDLLYMSEALKQAKIAFEKDEVPVGAVIVHNGKIIARAHNQIKLLKDPTAHAEMIAITQAASYLGNERLLNATMYATIEPCPMCTGALVLARIKRLCIGASDPKTGACGSVFNIADNKRLNHRLQVKKGVLEEECASLLKEFFSRLRSDIGKAAGSRRQSVSEAQAGKKKR
;
A
#
# COMPACT_ATOMS: atom_id res chain seq x y z
N MET A 1 -4.81 -20.92 12.00
CA MET A 1 -3.90 -20.03 11.27
C MET A 1 -4.63 -19.22 10.19
N LEU A 2 -5.38 -19.84 9.27
CA LEU A 2 -6.14 -19.12 8.22
C LEU A 2 -7.13 -18.10 8.77
N LYS A 3 -7.90 -18.45 9.80
CA LYS A 3 -8.91 -17.55 10.41
C LYS A 3 -8.30 -16.27 11.02
N LEU A 4 -7.10 -16.37 11.61
CA LEU A 4 -6.39 -15.20 12.14
C LEU A 4 -5.79 -14.33 11.02
N ASP A 5 -5.32 -14.94 9.92
CA ASP A 5 -4.84 -14.18 8.77
C ASP A 5 -5.95 -13.34 8.13
N LEU A 6 -7.15 -13.90 8.01
CA LEU A 6 -8.32 -13.16 7.52
C LEU A 6 -8.67 -12.00 8.45
N LEU A 7 -8.64 -12.21 9.77
CA LEU A 7 -8.91 -11.16 10.75
C LEU A 7 -7.92 -10.00 10.63
N TYR A 8 -6.61 -10.30 10.60
CA TYR A 8 -5.59 -9.25 10.55
C TYR A 8 -5.53 -8.56 9.17
N MET A 9 -5.79 -9.29 8.08
CA MET A 9 -5.90 -8.67 6.76
C MET A 9 -7.15 -7.77 6.66
N SER A 10 -8.26 -8.13 7.30
CA SER A 10 -9.42 -7.24 7.35
C SER A 10 -9.13 -5.93 8.09
N GLU A 11 -8.27 -5.95 9.12
CA GLU A 11 -7.79 -4.73 9.78
C GLU A 11 -6.88 -3.88 8.85
N ALA A 12 -6.01 -4.52 8.07
CA ALA A 12 -5.23 -3.82 7.04
C ALA A 12 -6.14 -3.22 5.96
N LEU A 13 -7.19 -3.92 5.55
CA LEU A 13 -8.17 -3.43 4.57
C LEU A 13 -8.96 -2.22 5.10
N LYS A 14 -9.26 -2.15 6.41
CA LYS A 14 -9.83 -0.95 7.02
C LYS A 14 -8.89 0.25 6.88
N GLN A 15 -7.59 0.05 7.06
CA GLN A 15 -6.60 1.11 6.85
C GLN A 15 -6.54 1.55 5.37
N ALA A 16 -6.62 0.62 4.43
CA ALA A 16 -6.69 0.95 3.00
C ALA A 16 -7.93 1.79 2.65
N LYS A 17 -9.08 1.52 3.27
CA LYS A 17 -10.30 2.34 3.12
C LYS A 17 -10.10 3.76 3.63
N ILE A 18 -9.40 3.94 4.76
CA ILE A 18 -9.05 5.28 5.26
C ILE A 18 -8.17 6.04 4.24
N ALA A 19 -7.20 5.37 3.60
CA ALA A 19 -6.41 5.96 2.52
C ALA A 19 -7.31 6.40 1.36
N PHE A 20 -8.22 5.52 0.92
CA PHE A 20 -9.20 5.80 -0.15
C PHE A 20 -10.03 7.07 0.11
N GLU A 21 -10.57 7.21 1.32
CA GLU A 21 -11.37 8.36 1.75
C GLU A 21 -10.56 9.67 1.77
N LYS A 22 -9.24 9.57 1.93
CA LYS A 22 -8.30 10.70 1.91
C LYS A 22 -7.66 10.95 0.55
N ASP A 23 -8.18 10.36 -0.53
CA ASP A 23 -7.62 10.43 -1.89
C ASP A 23 -6.16 9.95 -2.01
N GLU A 24 -5.71 9.14 -1.07
CA GLU A 24 -4.44 8.41 -1.14
C GLU A 24 -4.65 7.06 -1.84
N VAL A 25 -3.59 6.52 -2.46
CA VAL A 25 -3.65 5.15 -3.00
C VAL A 25 -4.05 4.19 -1.87
N PRO A 26 -5.11 3.38 -2.03
CA PRO A 26 -5.72 2.62 -0.93
C PRO A 26 -4.87 1.40 -0.54
N VAL A 27 -3.77 1.67 0.13
CA VAL A 27 -2.89 0.66 0.73
C VAL A 27 -2.97 0.78 2.24
N GLY A 28 -3.16 -0.36 2.89
CA GLY A 28 -3.17 -0.48 4.34
C GLY A 28 -2.22 -1.57 4.81
N ALA A 29 -1.61 -1.34 5.95
CA ALA A 29 -0.73 -2.29 6.60
C ALA A 29 -0.97 -2.38 8.09
N VAL A 30 -0.88 -3.59 8.66
CA VAL A 30 -0.84 -3.81 10.10
C VAL A 30 0.32 -4.71 10.46
N ILE A 31 0.93 -4.49 11.63
CA ILE A 31 1.95 -5.37 12.19
C ILE A 31 1.41 -6.03 13.45
N VAL A 32 1.56 -7.35 13.51
CA VAL A 32 1.16 -8.19 14.63
C VAL A 32 2.39 -8.79 15.29
N HIS A 33 2.46 -8.68 16.61
CA HIS A 33 3.48 -9.30 17.44
C HIS A 33 2.82 -10.00 18.63
N ASN A 34 3.16 -11.26 18.89
CA ASN A 34 2.57 -12.07 19.97
C ASN A 34 1.03 -12.05 19.98
N GLY A 35 0.40 -12.16 18.82
CA GLY A 35 -1.06 -12.17 18.67
C GLY A 35 -1.75 -10.80 18.84
N LYS A 36 -1.01 -9.72 19.10
CA LYS A 36 -1.53 -8.36 19.24
C LYS A 36 -1.14 -7.50 18.05
N ILE A 37 -2.05 -6.68 17.55
CA ILE A 37 -1.73 -5.65 16.57
C ILE A 37 -1.01 -4.51 17.30
N ILE A 38 0.24 -4.24 16.89
CA ILE A 38 1.10 -3.20 17.48
C ILE A 38 1.27 -1.98 16.57
N ALA A 39 0.88 -2.09 15.29
CA ALA A 39 0.89 -0.97 14.35
C ALA A 39 -0.27 -1.09 13.36
N ARG A 40 -0.84 0.06 12.98
CA ARG A 40 -1.84 0.22 11.91
C ARG A 40 -1.50 1.45 11.11
N ALA A 41 -1.39 1.31 9.80
CA ALA A 41 -1.02 2.41 8.93
C ALA A 41 -1.69 2.31 7.57
N HIS A 42 -1.81 3.46 6.92
CA HIS A 42 -2.27 3.60 5.55
C HIS A 42 -1.33 4.55 4.81
N ASN A 43 -1.36 4.52 3.48
CA ASN A 43 -0.60 5.47 2.67
C ASN A 43 -0.93 6.92 3.02
N GLN A 44 0.12 7.77 3.09
CA GLN A 44 0.04 9.19 3.39
C GLN A 44 0.98 10.02 2.50
N ILE A 45 1.22 9.57 1.27
CA ILE A 45 2.20 10.16 0.34
C ILE A 45 1.85 11.61 0.02
N LYS A 46 0.58 11.89 -0.31
CA LYS A 46 0.10 13.24 -0.63
C LYS A 46 0.01 14.11 0.62
N LEU A 47 -0.50 13.54 1.71
CA LEU A 47 -0.68 14.26 2.98
C LEU A 47 0.66 14.75 3.54
N LEU A 48 1.66 13.88 3.56
CA LEU A 48 2.98 14.20 4.11
C LEU A 48 3.93 14.81 3.06
N LYS A 49 3.54 14.82 1.77
CA LYS A 49 4.41 15.19 0.63
C LYS A 49 5.74 14.41 0.64
N ASP A 50 5.65 13.15 1.04
CA ASP A 50 6.79 12.25 1.17
C ASP A 50 6.55 11.00 0.30
N PRO A 51 7.37 10.77 -0.75
CA PRO A 51 7.23 9.63 -1.64
C PRO A 51 7.49 8.29 -0.92
N THR A 52 8.06 8.32 0.27
CA THR A 52 8.34 7.12 1.06
C THR A 52 7.27 6.80 2.10
N ALA A 53 6.26 7.65 2.28
CA ALA A 53 5.18 7.51 3.26
C ALA A 53 4.16 6.42 2.86
N HIS A 54 4.68 5.24 2.50
CA HIS A 54 3.88 4.04 2.26
C HIS A 54 3.35 3.45 3.57
N ALA A 55 2.21 2.78 3.52
CA ALA A 55 1.59 2.14 4.68
C ALA A 55 2.56 1.23 5.45
N GLU A 56 3.35 0.44 4.73
CA GLU A 56 4.32 -0.49 5.29
C GLU A 56 5.45 0.24 6.03
N MET A 57 5.97 1.33 5.46
CA MET A 57 7.03 2.14 6.07
C MET A 57 6.55 2.76 7.38
N ILE A 58 5.36 3.36 7.35
CA ILE A 58 4.74 3.95 8.54
C ILE A 58 4.48 2.89 9.61
N ALA A 59 3.97 1.71 9.21
CA ALA A 59 3.72 0.60 10.14
C ALA A 59 5.02 0.10 10.79
N ILE A 60 6.12 -0.01 10.04
CA ILE A 60 7.44 -0.40 10.57
C ILE A 60 7.88 0.60 11.64
N THR A 61 7.80 1.91 11.35
CA THR A 61 8.19 2.97 12.29
C THR A 61 7.36 2.92 13.58
N GLN A 62 6.04 2.76 13.47
CA GLN A 62 5.14 2.62 14.61
C GLN A 62 5.48 1.37 15.45
N ALA A 63 5.69 0.24 14.80
CA ALA A 63 6.01 -1.01 15.49
C ALA A 63 7.38 -0.97 16.17
N ALA A 64 8.38 -0.34 15.53
CA ALA A 64 9.71 -0.15 16.11
C ALA A 64 9.64 0.75 17.37
N SER A 65 8.88 1.84 17.31
CA SER A 65 8.61 2.70 18.47
C SER A 65 7.90 1.95 19.60
N TYR A 66 6.87 1.14 19.25
CA TYR A 66 6.12 0.35 20.24
C TYR A 66 7.00 -0.68 20.97
N LEU A 67 7.91 -1.35 20.24
CA LEU A 67 8.79 -2.38 20.78
C LEU A 67 10.08 -1.80 21.38
N GLY A 68 10.38 -0.51 21.17
CA GLY A 68 11.65 0.10 21.54
C GLY A 68 12.85 -0.54 20.85
N ASN A 69 12.67 -1.09 19.63
CA ASN A 69 13.70 -1.83 18.90
C ASN A 69 13.47 -1.72 17.40
N GLU A 70 14.51 -1.46 16.62
CA GLU A 70 14.49 -1.42 15.16
C GLU A 70 14.26 -2.80 14.52
N ARG A 71 14.52 -3.88 15.25
CA ARG A 71 14.31 -5.26 14.80
C ARG A 71 13.00 -5.79 15.33
N LEU A 72 12.09 -6.06 14.41
CA LEU A 72 10.73 -6.53 14.69
C LEU A 72 10.68 -8.07 14.66
N LEU A 73 11.54 -8.70 15.46
CA LEU A 73 11.65 -10.14 15.50
C LEU A 73 10.31 -10.80 15.85
N ASN A 74 10.00 -11.92 15.19
CA ASN A 74 8.75 -12.68 15.37
C ASN A 74 7.46 -11.90 14.99
N ALA A 75 7.59 -10.71 14.45
CA ALA A 75 6.43 -9.97 13.95
C ALA A 75 5.96 -10.49 12.58
N THR A 76 4.66 -10.33 12.33
CA THR A 76 4.02 -10.57 11.03
C THR A 76 3.43 -9.26 10.52
N MET A 77 3.74 -8.89 9.27
CA MET A 77 3.05 -7.81 8.57
C MET A 77 1.93 -8.36 7.69
N TYR A 78 0.82 -7.67 7.66
CA TYR A 78 -0.28 -7.84 6.72
C TYR A 78 -0.37 -6.57 5.87
N ALA A 79 -0.20 -6.69 4.56
CA ALA A 79 -0.28 -5.59 3.60
C ALA A 79 -1.33 -5.91 2.53
N THR A 80 -2.19 -4.95 2.23
CA THR A 80 -3.30 -5.15 1.28
C THR A 80 -2.84 -5.31 -0.16
N ILE A 81 -1.65 -4.81 -0.50
CA ILE A 81 -0.98 -5.03 -1.78
C ILE A 81 0.45 -5.53 -1.56
N GLU A 82 1.00 -6.22 -2.55
CA GLU A 82 2.39 -6.66 -2.56
C GLU A 82 3.34 -5.47 -2.41
N PRO A 83 4.22 -5.47 -1.39
CA PRO A 83 5.15 -4.37 -1.15
C PRO A 83 6.14 -4.16 -2.29
N CYS A 84 6.42 -2.88 -2.59
CA CYS A 84 7.43 -2.46 -3.56
C CYS A 84 8.86 -2.75 -3.06
N PRO A 85 9.91 -2.54 -3.89
CA PRO A 85 11.31 -2.79 -3.50
C PRO A 85 11.75 -2.04 -2.24
N MET A 86 11.34 -0.78 -2.08
CA MET A 86 11.65 0.04 -0.90
C MET A 86 11.07 -0.60 0.37
N CYS A 87 9.77 -0.89 0.37
CA CYS A 87 9.07 -1.49 1.52
C CYS A 87 9.60 -2.89 1.84
N THR A 88 9.81 -3.73 0.80
CA THR A 88 10.35 -5.07 1.00
C THR A 88 11.77 -5.04 1.56
N GLY A 89 12.61 -4.11 1.09
CA GLY A 89 13.94 -3.88 1.66
C GLY A 89 13.87 -3.48 3.14
N ALA A 90 12.96 -2.58 3.50
CA ALA A 90 12.74 -2.18 4.89
C ALA A 90 12.27 -3.35 5.77
N LEU A 91 11.39 -4.22 5.26
CA LEU A 91 10.95 -5.43 5.97
C LEU A 91 12.10 -6.41 6.25
N VAL A 92 13.02 -6.57 5.29
CA VAL A 92 14.24 -7.37 5.46
C VAL A 92 15.14 -6.77 6.55
N LEU A 93 15.37 -5.44 6.51
CA LEU A 93 16.17 -4.73 7.50
C LEU A 93 15.56 -4.80 8.89
N ALA A 94 14.25 -4.64 9.00
CA ALA A 94 13.49 -4.75 10.24
C ALA A 94 13.37 -6.18 10.77
N ARG A 95 13.86 -7.19 10.05
CA ARG A 95 13.80 -8.61 10.45
C ARG A 95 12.38 -9.15 10.66
N ILE A 96 11.41 -8.65 9.91
CA ILE A 96 10.05 -9.19 9.93
C ILE A 96 10.10 -10.68 9.57
N LYS A 97 9.47 -11.51 10.39
CA LYS A 97 9.48 -12.97 10.19
C LYS A 97 8.56 -13.40 9.04
N ARG A 98 7.36 -12.82 8.98
CA ARG A 98 6.31 -13.24 8.05
C ARG A 98 5.62 -12.02 7.43
N LEU A 99 5.33 -12.14 6.14
CA LEU A 99 4.57 -11.16 5.37
C LEU A 99 3.35 -11.86 4.75
N CYS A 100 2.15 -11.35 5.07
CA CYS A 100 0.90 -11.76 4.44
C CYS A 100 0.44 -10.65 3.48
N ILE A 101 0.19 -11.01 2.23
CA ILE A 101 -0.14 -10.11 1.14
C ILE A 101 -1.58 -10.37 0.70
N GLY A 102 -2.38 -9.32 0.51
CA GLY A 102 -3.67 -9.38 -0.14
C GLY A 102 -3.51 -9.58 -1.65
N ALA A 103 -3.53 -8.51 -2.42
CA ALA A 103 -3.38 -8.53 -3.88
C ALA A 103 -1.91 -8.48 -4.31
N SER A 104 -1.58 -9.13 -5.43
CA SER A 104 -0.26 -9.02 -6.08
C SER A 104 -0.13 -7.67 -6.81
N ASP A 105 1.10 -7.16 -6.94
CA ASP A 105 1.40 -5.97 -7.73
C ASP A 105 2.27 -6.34 -8.95
N PRO A 106 1.68 -6.45 -10.16
CA PRO A 106 2.43 -6.80 -11.36
C PRO A 106 3.33 -5.68 -11.89
N LYS A 107 3.28 -4.47 -11.32
CA LYS A 107 4.06 -3.32 -11.78
C LYS A 107 5.31 -3.08 -10.94
N THR A 108 5.20 -3.19 -9.61
CA THR A 108 6.28 -2.85 -8.69
C THR A 108 6.49 -3.86 -7.57
N GLY A 109 5.73 -4.97 -7.54
CA GLY A 109 5.81 -5.95 -6.47
C GLY A 109 7.18 -6.61 -6.33
N ALA A 110 7.70 -6.66 -5.10
CA ALA A 110 9.04 -7.16 -4.82
C ALA A 110 9.07 -8.45 -3.98
N CYS A 111 7.93 -9.14 -3.90
CA CYS A 111 7.78 -10.41 -3.21
C CYS A 111 7.42 -11.55 -4.19
N GLY A 112 7.91 -11.48 -5.43
CA GLY A 112 7.79 -12.51 -6.45
C GLY A 112 7.01 -12.12 -7.71
N SER A 113 6.39 -10.91 -7.78
CA SER A 113 5.69 -10.48 -9.00
C SER A 113 6.64 -9.87 -10.04
N VAL A 114 7.46 -8.87 -9.69
CA VAL A 114 8.47 -8.25 -10.55
C VAL A 114 9.86 -8.59 -10.04
N PHE A 115 10.07 -8.40 -8.75
CA PHE A 115 11.31 -8.75 -8.05
C PHE A 115 11.01 -9.77 -6.95
N ASN A 116 12.04 -10.48 -6.47
CA ASN A 116 11.94 -11.33 -5.29
C ASN A 116 13.01 -10.96 -4.26
N ILE A 117 12.82 -9.82 -3.60
CA ILE A 117 13.67 -9.34 -2.51
C ILE A 117 13.34 -10.10 -1.22
N ALA A 118 12.05 -10.39 -1.00
CA ALA A 118 11.57 -11.01 0.24
C ALA A 118 12.23 -12.38 0.53
N ASP A 119 12.51 -13.19 -0.49
CA ASP A 119 13.13 -14.51 -0.36
C ASP A 119 14.49 -14.62 -1.08
N ASN A 120 15.22 -13.51 -1.17
CA ASN A 120 16.55 -13.54 -1.80
C ASN A 120 17.59 -14.17 -0.87
N LYS A 121 18.17 -15.30 -1.30
CA LYS A 121 19.17 -16.08 -0.54
C LYS A 121 20.49 -15.33 -0.28
N ARG A 122 20.76 -14.26 -1.03
CA ARG A 122 21.97 -13.44 -0.85
C ARG A 122 21.81 -12.39 0.26
N LEU A 123 20.58 -12.16 0.73
CA LEU A 123 20.32 -11.27 1.85
C LEU A 123 20.46 -12.02 3.19
N ASN A 124 20.82 -11.28 4.22
CA ASN A 124 21.05 -11.79 5.56
C ASN A 124 19.76 -12.10 6.36
N HIS A 125 18.60 -11.85 5.76
CA HIS A 125 17.30 -12.22 6.29
C HIS A 125 16.30 -12.46 5.15
N ARG A 126 15.39 -13.42 5.33
CA ARG A 126 14.33 -13.75 4.38
C ARG A 126 13.00 -13.81 5.11
N LEU A 127 11.95 -13.35 4.43
CA LEU A 127 10.60 -13.37 4.95
C LEU A 127 9.86 -14.65 4.50
N GLN A 128 9.00 -15.16 5.38
CA GLN A 128 8.00 -16.16 5.00
C GLN A 128 6.83 -15.43 4.35
N VAL A 129 6.68 -15.55 3.03
CA VAL A 129 5.62 -14.84 2.29
C VAL A 129 4.40 -15.72 2.11
N LYS A 130 3.21 -15.18 2.43
CA LYS A 130 1.90 -15.76 2.13
C LYS A 130 1.10 -14.76 1.30
N LYS A 131 0.63 -15.17 0.12
CA LYS A 131 -0.18 -14.36 -0.80
C LYS A 131 -1.65 -14.78 -0.79
N GLY A 132 -2.52 -13.92 -1.31
CA GLY A 132 -3.93 -14.21 -1.58
C GLY A 132 -4.84 -14.15 -0.35
N VAL A 133 -4.49 -13.37 0.69
CA VAL A 133 -5.35 -13.21 1.87
C VAL A 133 -6.32 -12.05 1.65
N LEU A 134 -7.61 -12.32 1.44
CA LEU A 134 -8.65 -11.37 1.00
C LEU A 134 -8.24 -10.67 -0.33
N GLU A 135 -7.74 -11.45 -1.28
CA GLU A 135 -7.17 -10.93 -2.53
C GLU A 135 -8.19 -10.14 -3.34
N GLU A 136 -9.40 -10.65 -3.47
CA GLU A 136 -10.47 -10.02 -4.27
C GLU A 136 -10.87 -8.66 -3.69
N GLU A 137 -11.05 -8.59 -2.37
CA GLU A 137 -11.42 -7.36 -1.67
C GLU A 137 -10.32 -6.30 -1.78
N CYS A 138 -9.07 -6.72 -1.60
CA CYS A 138 -7.91 -5.83 -1.74
C CYS A 138 -7.76 -5.31 -3.17
N ALA A 139 -7.86 -6.19 -4.17
CA ALA A 139 -7.76 -5.82 -5.57
C ALA A 139 -8.92 -4.93 -6.03
N SER A 140 -10.14 -5.20 -5.55
CA SER A 140 -11.34 -4.43 -5.91
C SER A 140 -11.23 -2.98 -5.44
N LEU A 141 -10.77 -2.74 -4.22
CA LEU A 141 -10.59 -1.39 -3.67
C LEU A 141 -9.58 -0.58 -4.49
N LEU A 142 -8.48 -1.20 -4.92
CA LEU A 142 -7.50 -0.56 -5.80
C LEU A 142 -8.07 -0.25 -7.19
N LYS A 143 -8.80 -1.19 -7.80
CA LYS A 143 -9.44 -0.99 -9.10
C LYS A 143 -10.44 0.15 -9.07
N GLU A 144 -11.26 0.23 -8.03
CA GLU A 144 -12.24 1.29 -7.83
C GLU A 144 -11.55 2.66 -7.73
N PHE A 145 -10.51 2.79 -6.92
CA PHE A 145 -9.74 4.02 -6.78
C PHE A 145 -9.17 4.52 -8.10
N PHE A 146 -8.49 3.66 -8.85
CA PHE A 146 -7.91 4.06 -10.13
C PHE A 146 -8.95 4.31 -11.21
N SER A 147 -10.11 3.67 -11.16
CA SER A 147 -11.23 3.98 -12.05
C SER A 147 -11.78 5.37 -11.79
N ARG A 148 -12.02 5.73 -10.52
CA ARG A 148 -12.43 7.08 -10.11
C ARG A 148 -11.42 8.12 -10.56
N LEU A 149 -10.15 7.90 -10.31
CA LEU A 149 -9.08 8.85 -10.68
C LEU A 149 -9.03 9.10 -12.19
N ARG A 150 -9.20 8.08 -13.03
CA ARG A 150 -9.26 8.23 -14.51
C ARG A 150 -10.48 9.04 -14.95
N SER A 151 -11.64 8.82 -14.32
CA SER A 151 -12.86 9.58 -14.65
C SER A 151 -12.72 11.06 -14.32
N ASP A 152 -12.10 11.39 -13.20
CA ASP A 152 -11.92 12.78 -12.76
C ASP A 152 -10.90 13.53 -13.65
N ILE A 153 -9.82 12.87 -14.06
CA ILE A 153 -8.86 13.40 -15.03
C ILE A 153 -9.54 13.65 -16.39
N GLY A 154 -10.40 12.73 -16.85
CA GLY A 154 -11.15 12.88 -18.10
C GLY A 154 -12.10 14.09 -18.09
N LYS A 155 -12.82 14.29 -16.99
CA LYS A 155 -13.71 15.45 -16.80
C LYS A 155 -12.93 16.77 -16.79
N ALA A 156 -11.80 16.81 -16.07
CA ALA A 156 -10.95 18.00 -16.00
C ALA A 156 -10.35 18.38 -17.37
N ALA A 157 -9.95 17.39 -18.17
CA ALA A 157 -9.43 17.60 -19.53
C ALA A 157 -10.52 18.08 -20.49
N GLY A 158 -11.76 17.58 -20.38
CA GLY A 158 -12.93 18.01 -21.16
C GLY A 158 -13.28 19.47 -20.89
N SER A 159 -13.34 19.87 -19.62
CA SER A 159 -13.64 21.25 -19.20
C SER A 159 -12.61 22.27 -19.73
N ARG A 160 -11.30 21.90 -19.69
CA ARG A 160 -10.24 22.77 -20.26
C ARG A 160 -10.36 22.95 -21.79
N ARG A 161 -10.78 21.91 -22.52
CA ARG A 161 -10.98 22.02 -23.99
C ARG A 161 -12.16 22.91 -24.34
N GLN A 162 -13.25 22.85 -23.58
CA GLN A 162 -14.40 23.73 -23.78
C GLN A 162 -14.05 25.22 -23.55
N SER A 163 -13.38 25.53 -22.44
CA SER A 163 -12.97 26.89 -22.11
C SER A 163 -12.03 27.51 -23.16
N VAL A 164 -11.12 26.71 -23.74
CA VAL A 164 -10.22 27.15 -24.82
C VAL A 164 -10.99 27.40 -26.12
N SER A 165 -11.96 26.56 -26.49
CA SER A 165 -12.78 26.74 -27.70
C SER A 165 -13.67 27.96 -27.62
N GLU A 166 -14.27 28.23 -26.46
CA GLU A 166 -15.09 29.43 -26.23
C GLU A 166 -14.26 30.72 -26.27
N ALA A 167 -13.04 30.71 -25.70
CA ALA A 167 -12.13 31.85 -25.76
C ALA A 167 -11.64 32.16 -27.18
N GLN A 168 -11.48 31.14 -28.03
CA GLN A 168 -11.11 31.33 -29.44
C GLN A 168 -12.28 31.81 -30.31
N ALA A 169 -13.50 31.33 -30.02
CA ALA A 169 -14.71 31.78 -30.72
C ALA A 169 -15.05 33.25 -30.42
N GLY A 170 -14.82 33.70 -29.19
CA GLY A 170 -15.01 35.11 -28.79
C GLY A 170 -14.04 36.10 -29.45
N LYS A 171 -12.82 35.67 -29.80
CA LYS A 171 -11.83 36.50 -30.51
C LYS A 171 -12.08 36.65 -32.02
N LYS A 172 -12.88 35.78 -32.65
CA LYS A 172 -13.26 35.89 -34.09
C LYS A 172 -14.45 36.80 -34.36
N LYS A 173 -15.11 37.29 -33.31
CA LYS A 173 -16.29 38.17 -33.44
C LYS A 173 -15.98 39.63 -33.11
N ARG A 174 -14.74 40.05 -33.02
CA ARG A 174 -14.28 41.43 -32.92
C ARG A 174 -13.39 41.77 -34.15
#